data_44658e5b75f39727457b59a2d707d973
#
_entry.id   44658e5b75f39727457b59a2d707d973
#
_cell.length_a   1.000
_cell.length_b   1.000
_cell.length_c   1.000
_cell.angle_alpha   90.00
_cell.angle_beta   90.00
_cell.angle_gamma   90.00
#
_symmetry.space_group_name_H-M   'P 1'
#
loop_
_entity.id
_entity.type
_entity.pdbx_description
1 polymer ?
#
loop_
_entity_poly.entity_id
_entity_poly.type
_entity_poly.pdbx_seq_one_letter_code
_entity_poly.pdbx_strand_id
1 'polypeptide(L)'
;MKQALVFLADGFEEIEALTPVDYLRRSHQVEVTTVAVPSPTMNDPYIVLGSHKIPVIADMNFDEFKANFLEELPDLIFFPGGMTGSANLAANKELAAYIKKCFAAGKIVSAICAAPAVVLAKTGILKGRRWTCYPEMEKNVEQYCAGEISASEALENSVHCSENPFETDGNVVTSRGVGTAEQFAMELVRLLTDSETARKLRVGTVQR
;
A
#
# COMPACT_ATOMS: atom_id res chain seq x y z
N MET A 1 15.03 -13.40 6.31
CA MET A 1 13.57 -13.31 6.10
C MET A 1 13.32 -12.01 5.38
N LYS A 2 12.36 -11.96 4.46
CA LYS A 2 11.96 -10.70 3.80
C LYS A 2 11.16 -9.83 4.77
N GLN A 3 11.25 -8.51 4.62
CA GLN A 3 10.54 -7.56 5.49
C GLN A 3 9.50 -6.77 4.70
N ALA A 4 8.30 -6.63 5.26
CA ALA A 4 7.21 -5.84 4.71
C ALA A 4 6.65 -4.88 5.77
N LEU A 5 6.50 -3.60 5.42
CA LEU A 5 5.82 -2.61 6.25
C LEU A 5 4.45 -2.27 5.64
N VAL A 6 3.42 -2.27 6.47
CA VAL A 6 2.05 -1.92 6.09
C VAL A 6 1.63 -0.69 6.88
N PHE A 7 1.41 0.43 6.19
CA PHE A 7 1.09 1.71 6.81
C PHE A 7 -0.43 1.88 6.94
N LEU A 8 -0.90 2.01 8.18
CA LEU A 8 -2.31 2.17 8.52
C LEU A 8 -2.56 3.58 9.08
N ALA A 9 -3.60 4.24 8.61
CA ALA A 9 -4.10 5.47 9.19
C ALA A 9 -5.62 5.37 9.38
N ASP A 10 -6.20 6.12 10.32
CA ASP A 10 -7.65 6.10 10.56
C ASP A 10 -8.45 6.26 9.28
N GLY A 11 -9.42 5.38 9.08
CA GLY A 11 -10.22 5.29 7.87
C GLY A 11 -9.63 4.41 6.77
N PHE A 12 -8.60 3.58 7.08
CA PHE A 12 -8.13 2.54 6.17
C PHE A 12 -9.24 1.51 5.90
N GLU A 13 -9.18 0.82 4.77
CA GLU A 13 -10.12 -0.26 4.47
C GLU A 13 -9.60 -1.59 5.02
N GLU A 14 -10.41 -2.25 5.84
CA GLU A 14 -10.00 -3.39 6.67
C GLU A 14 -9.61 -4.62 5.85
N ILE A 15 -10.42 -4.99 4.85
CA ILE A 15 -10.16 -6.16 4.01
C ILE A 15 -8.90 -5.95 3.17
N GLU A 16 -8.73 -4.74 2.63
CA GLU A 16 -7.59 -4.40 1.79
C GLU A 16 -6.28 -4.43 2.56
N ALA A 17 -6.30 -4.01 3.84
CA ALA A 17 -5.14 -4.03 4.71
C ALA A 17 -4.83 -5.44 5.23
N LEU A 18 -5.83 -6.09 5.84
CA LEU A 18 -5.60 -7.30 6.62
C LEU A 18 -5.44 -8.54 5.75
N THR A 19 -6.02 -8.58 4.55
CA THR A 19 -5.84 -9.69 3.62
C THR A 19 -4.36 -9.85 3.22
N PRO A 20 -3.65 -8.84 2.69
CA PRO A 20 -2.22 -8.97 2.41
C PRO A 20 -1.37 -9.27 3.66
N VAL A 21 -1.70 -8.66 4.82
CA VAL A 21 -1.00 -8.94 6.08
C VAL A 21 -1.09 -10.42 6.43
N ASP A 22 -2.31 -11.00 6.42
CA ASP A 22 -2.55 -12.41 6.75
C ASP A 22 -1.81 -13.34 5.78
N TYR A 23 -1.95 -13.13 4.47
CA TYR A 23 -1.32 -13.99 3.46
C TYR A 23 0.21 -13.92 3.48
N LEU A 24 0.78 -12.74 3.66
CA LEU A 24 2.24 -12.59 3.79
C LEU A 24 2.76 -13.30 5.05
N ARG A 25 2.08 -13.15 6.20
CA ARG A 25 2.41 -13.86 7.44
C ARG A 25 2.27 -15.37 7.30
N ARG A 26 1.24 -15.86 6.61
CA ARG A 26 1.06 -17.31 6.30
C ARG A 26 2.18 -17.90 5.48
N SER A 27 2.91 -17.11 4.71
CA SER A 27 4.07 -17.61 3.94
C SER A 27 5.20 -18.12 4.83
N HIS A 28 5.26 -17.68 6.10
CA HIS A 28 6.35 -17.93 7.05
C HIS A 28 7.74 -17.53 6.52
N GLN A 29 7.81 -16.73 5.43
CA GLN A 29 9.05 -16.26 4.80
C GLN A 29 9.15 -14.72 4.82
N VAL A 30 8.05 -14.05 5.20
CA VAL A 30 7.96 -12.59 5.27
C VAL A 30 7.61 -12.16 6.69
N GLU A 31 8.44 -11.31 7.25
CA GLU A 31 8.15 -10.59 8.49
C GLU A 31 7.32 -9.36 8.14
N VAL A 32 6.09 -9.29 8.64
CA VAL A 32 5.16 -8.20 8.35
C VAL A 32 4.93 -7.38 9.60
N THR A 33 5.25 -6.09 9.51
CA THR A 33 5.00 -5.10 10.57
C THR A 33 3.97 -4.09 10.10
N THR A 34 2.87 -3.97 10.83
CA THR A 34 1.89 -2.91 10.63
C THR A 34 2.32 -1.66 11.39
N VAL A 35 2.26 -0.50 10.74
CA VAL A 35 2.70 0.78 11.28
C VAL A 35 1.51 1.73 11.38
N ALA A 36 1.20 2.19 12.57
CA ALA A 36 0.18 3.21 12.79
C ALA A 36 0.73 4.60 12.44
N VAL A 37 0.14 5.23 11.40
CA VAL A 37 0.50 6.58 10.98
C VAL A 37 -0.43 7.58 11.65
N PRO A 38 0.10 8.66 12.27
CA PRO A 38 -0.73 9.64 12.97
C PRO A 38 -1.80 10.25 12.06
N SER A 39 -3.01 10.35 12.60
CA SER A 39 -4.16 11.00 11.96
C SER A 39 -4.88 11.92 12.94
N PRO A 40 -5.66 12.91 12.47
CA PRO A 40 -6.33 13.87 13.34
C PRO A 40 -7.31 13.27 14.37
N THR A 41 -7.81 12.06 14.10
CA THR A 41 -8.79 11.35 14.93
C THR A 41 -8.18 10.30 15.83
N MET A 42 -6.90 10.05 15.73
CA MET A 42 -6.18 9.03 16.51
C MET A 42 -6.02 9.46 17.96
N ASN A 43 -6.46 8.59 18.89
CA ASN A 43 -6.36 8.82 20.33
C ASN A 43 -5.28 7.97 21.01
N ASP A 44 -4.89 6.87 20.40
CA ASP A 44 -3.85 5.95 20.86
C ASP A 44 -2.86 5.72 19.72
N PRO A 45 -1.55 5.80 19.96
CA PRO A 45 -0.55 5.73 18.91
C PRO A 45 -0.45 4.36 18.21
N TYR A 46 -1.08 3.32 18.75
CA TYR A 46 -1.10 1.97 18.17
C TYR A 46 -2.46 1.55 17.63
N ILE A 47 -3.56 2.20 18.06
CA ILE A 47 -4.92 1.82 17.64
C ILE A 47 -5.34 2.63 16.44
N VAL A 48 -5.54 1.94 15.32
CA VAL A 48 -6.01 2.55 14.07
C VAL A 48 -7.44 2.08 13.79
N LEU A 49 -8.34 3.04 13.60
CA LEU A 49 -9.75 2.75 13.35
C LEU A 49 -10.01 2.63 11.84
N GLY A 50 -10.45 1.45 11.40
CA GLY A 50 -10.82 1.21 10.01
C GLY A 50 -12.06 1.98 9.55
N SER A 51 -12.31 2.02 8.25
CA SER A 51 -13.44 2.73 7.64
C SER A 51 -14.81 2.18 8.09
N HIS A 52 -14.86 0.90 8.44
CA HIS A 52 -16.05 0.22 8.97
C HIS A 52 -16.04 0.10 10.50
N LYS A 53 -15.24 0.93 11.18
CA LYS A 53 -15.18 1.05 12.65
C LYS A 53 -14.61 -0.18 13.36
N ILE A 54 -13.82 -0.98 12.68
CA ILE A 54 -13.07 -2.08 13.26
C ILE A 54 -11.70 -1.55 13.72
N PRO A 55 -11.41 -1.52 15.05
CA PRO A 55 -10.10 -1.09 15.52
C PRO A 55 -9.06 -2.19 15.29
N VAL A 56 -7.88 -1.79 14.84
CA VAL A 56 -6.72 -2.66 14.70
C VAL A 56 -5.59 -2.11 15.54
N ILE A 57 -4.94 -2.97 16.32
CA ILE A 57 -3.72 -2.62 17.04
C ILE A 57 -2.55 -2.88 16.09
N ALA A 58 -1.84 -1.82 15.71
CA ALA A 58 -0.65 -1.94 14.89
C ALA A 58 0.53 -2.49 15.71
N ASP A 59 1.44 -3.19 15.04
CA ASP A 59 2.65 -3.75 15.67
C ASP A 59 3.61 -2.64 16.14
N MET A 60 3.55 -1.46 15.49
CA MET A 60 4.48 -0.35 15.69
C MET A 60 3.76 0.99 15.50
N ASN A 61 4.13 2.00 16.29
CA ASN A 61 3.72 3.38 16.05
C ASN A 61 4.69 4.09 15.09
N PHE A 62 4.34 5.30 14.66
CA PHE A 62 5.13 6.04 13.66
C PHE A 62 6.48 6.53 14.19
N ASP A 63 6.60 6.82 15.47
CA ASP A 63 7.88 7.24 16.05
C ASP A 63 8.85 6.07 16.17
N GLU A 64 8.38 4.89 16.53
CA GLU A 64 9.16 3.65 16.49
C GLU A 64 9.58 3.29 15.07
N PHE A 65 8.68 3.45 14.08
CA PHE A 65 9.02 3.29 12.67
C PHE A 65 10.17 4.22 12.26
N LYS A 66 10.11 5.50 12.62
CA LYS A 66 11.19 6.44 12.32
C LYS A 66 12.51 6.03 12.95
N ALA A 67 12.48 5.55 14.18
CA ALA A 67 13.68 5.13 14.89
C ALA A 67 14.34 3.88 14.28
N ASN A 68 13.53 2.96 13.70
CA ASN A 68 14.03 1.65 13.29
C ASN A 68 14.21 1.49 11.77
N PHE A 69 13.39 2.18 10.94
CA PHE A 69 13.31 1.90 9.51
C PHE A 69 13.64 3.07 8.57
N LEU A 70 13.94 4.26 9.08
CA LEU A 70 14.32 5.36 8.18
C LEU A 70 15.61 5.08 7.40
N GLU A 71 16.53 4.32 7.97
CA GLU A 71 17.80 3.96 7.32
C GLU A 71 17.80 2.52 6.76
N GLU A 72 17.13 1.58 7.41
CA GLU A 72 16.98 0.21 6.93
C GLU A 72 15.68 0.06 6.14
N LEU A 73 15.80 -0.07 4.81
CA LEU A 73 14.64 -0.18 3.94
C LEU A 73 14.12 -1.62 3.88
N PRO A 74 12.82 -1.85 4.10
CA PRO A 74 12.20 -3.16 3.93
C PRO A 74 12.23 -3.61 2.48
N ASP A 75 11.88 -4.87 2.22
CA ASP A 75 11.74 -5.36 0.84
C ASP A 75 10.44 -4.88 0.18
N LEU A 76 9.42 -4.56 1.00
CA LEU A 76 8.12 -4.07 0.55
C LEU A 76 7.54 -3.03 1.50
N ILE A 77 6.93 -1.98 0.94
CA ILE A 77 6.01 -1.08 1.63
C ILE A 77 4.62 -1.17 1.00
N PHE A 78 3.58 -1.16 1.83
CA PHE A 78 2.21 -1.32 1.38
C PHE A 78 1.26 -0.28 2.00
N PHE A 79 0.38 0.26 1.15
CA PHE A 79 -0.63 1.25 1.49
C PHE A 79 -2.02 0.72 1.14
N PRO A 80 -2.86 0.38 2.13
CA PRO A 80 -4.26 0.03 1.90
C PRO A 80 -5.08 1.25 1.47
N GLY A 81 -6.25 1.00 0.92
CA GLY A 81 -7.20 2.04 0.56
C GLY A 81 -8.05 2.50 1.73
N GLY A 82 -9.31 2.84 1.42
CA GLY A 82 -10.16 3.67 2.26
C GLY A 82 -9.84 5.14 2.03
N MET A 83 -10.82 5.93 1.60
CA MET A 83 -10.56 7.31 1.16
C MET A 83 -9.94 8.18 2.27
N THR A 84 -10.49 8.10 3.49
CA THR A 84 -9.98 8.86 4.64
C THR A 84 -8.59 8.38 5.04
N GLY A 85 -8.35 7.07 5.09
CA GLY A 85 -7.04 6.49 5.40
C GLY A 85 -5.98 6.92 4.39
N SER A 86 -6.30 6.81 3.10
CA SER A 86 -5.39 7.26 2.02
C SER A 86 -5.09 8.75 2.10
N ALA A 87 -6.07 9.60 2.42
CA ALA A 87 -5.86 11.04 2.61
C ALA A 87 -4.94 11.33 3.81
N ASN A 88 -5.12 10.63 4.92
CA ASN A 88 -4.27 10.75 6.10
C ASN A 88 -2.82 10.30 5.82
N LEU A 89 -2.63 9.20 5.10
CA LEU A 89 -1.32 8.74 4.66
C LEU A 89 -0.65 9.76 3.74
N ALA A 90 -1.38 10.28 2.75
CA ALA A 90 -0.89 11.26 1.78
C ALA A 90 -0.56 12.63 2.39
N ALA A 91 -1.15 12.97 3.54
CA ALA A 91 -0.85 14.20 4.27
C ALA A 91 0.50 14.14 5.02
N ASN A 92 1.05 12.94 5.24
CA ASN A 92 2.31 12.76 5.97
C ASN A 92 3.52 12.94 5.02
N LYS A 93 4.20 14.08 5.15
CA LYS A 93 5.36 14.43 4.30
C LYS A 93 6.57 13.52 4.52
N GLU A 94 6.79 13.05 5.75
CA GLU A 94 7.90 12.14 6.05
C GLU A 94 7.66 10.78 5.36
N LEU A 95 6.41 10.31 5.36
CA LEU A 95 6.01 9.10 4.66
C LEU A 95 6.16 9.25 3.14
N ALA A 96 5.78 10.40 2.57
CA ALA A 96 5.95 10.67 1.15
C ALA A 96 7.44 10.64 0.74
N ALA A 97 8.34 11.20 1.57
CA ALA A 97 9.78 11.13 1.34
C ALA A 97 10.30 9.68 1.44
N TYR A 98 9.79 8.92 2.40
CA TYR A 98 10.15 7.50 2.58
C TYR A 98 9.70 6.62 1.40
N ILE A 99 8.52 6.85 0.85
CA ILE A 99 8.03 6.18 -0.36
C ILE A 99 9.01 6.39 -1.51
N LYS A 100 9.43 7.65 -1.75
CA LYS A 100 10.41 7.98 -2.81
C LYS A 100 11.76 7.30 -2.56
N LYS A 101 12.22 7.24 -1.31
CA LYS A 101 13.47 6.56 -0.91
C LYS A 101 13.39 5.06 -1.20
N CYS A 102 12.33 4.38 -0.79
CA CYS A 102 12.11 2.96 -1.07
C CYS A 102 12.04 2.69 -2.58
N PHE A 103 11.27 3.48 -3.31
CA PHE A 103 11.15 3.35 -4.76
C PHE A 103 12.50 3.49 -5.48
N ALA A 104 13.28 4.52 -5.15
CA ALA A 104 14.60 4.76 -5.74
C ALA A 104 15.61 3.65 -5.41
N ALA A 105 15.47 3.01 -4.26
CA ALA A 105 16.28 1.86 -3.85
C ALA A 105 15.82 0.52 -4.47
N GLY A 106 14.82 0.54 -5.36
CA GLY A 106 14.30 -0.67 -6.02
C GLY A 106 13.45 -1.55 -5.10
N LYS A 107 13.03 -1.04 -3.93
CA LYS A 107 12.12 -1.77 -3.04
C LYS A 107 10.71 -1.78 -3.58
N ILE A 108 9.93 -2.82 -3.30
CA ILE A 108 8.56 -2.92 -3.78
C ILE A 108 7.70 -1.87 -3.07
N VAL A 109 7.03 -1.04 -3.85
CA VAL A 109 6.05 -0.07 -3.39
C VAL A 109 4.67 -0.51 -3.87
N SER A 110 3.77 -0.79 -2.95
CA SER A 110 2.46 -1.35 -3.29
C SER A 110 1.31 -0.56 -2.68
N ALA A 111 0.19 -0.49 -3.40
CA ALA A 111 -1.01 0.21 -2.97
C ALA A 111 -2.27 -0.38 -3.61
N ILE A 112 -3.41 -0.24 -2.94
CA ILE A 112 -4.70 -0.75 -3.42
C ILE A 112 -5.79 0.31 -3.31
N CYS A 113 -6.81 0.22 -4.15
CA CYS A 113 -8.04 1.02 -4.09
C CYS A 113 -7.78 2.51 -4.31
N ALA A 114 -8.01 3.33 -3.27
CA ALA A 114 -7.77 4.77 -3.32
C ALA A 114 -6.28 5.12 -3.28
N ALA A 115 -5.47 4.32 -2.60
CA ALA A 115 -4.09 4.67 -2.29
C ALA A 115 -3.19 4.86 -3.53
N PRO A 116 -3.31 4.13 -4.66
CA PRO A 116 -2.53 4.42 -5.85
C PRO A 116 -2.73 5.86 -6.34
N ALA A 117 -3.99 6.33 -6.41
CA ALA A 117 -4.32 7.66 -6.90
C ALA A 117 -4.04 8.78 -5.88
N VAL A 118 -4.26 8.51 -4.57
CA VAL A 118 -4.18 9.51 -3.50
C VAL A 118 -2.78 9.59 -2.88
N VAL A 119 -2.13 8.45 -2.68
CA VAL A 119 -0.82 8.37 -2.01
C VAL A 119 0.31 8.31 -3.03
N LEU A 120 0.28 7.34 -3.96
CA LEU A 120 1.41 7.11 -4.85
C LEU A 120 1.53 8.18 -5.95
N ALA A 121 0.43 8.59 -6.57
CA ALA A 121 0.47 9.63 -7.61
C ALA A 121 1.13 10.90 -7.09
N LYS A 122 0.78 11.33 -5.87
CA LYS A 122 1.36 12.52 -5.21
C LYS A 122 2.88 12.45 -5.05
N THR A 123 3.47 11.27 -5.01
CA THR A 123 4.92 11.10 -4.95
C THR A 123 5.62 11.11 -6.31
N GLY A 124 4.86 11.05 -7.40
CA GLY A 124 5.38 11.01 -8.78
C GLY A 124 5.93 9.65 -9.22
N ILE A 125 5.84 8.59 -8.39
CA ILE A 125 6.39 7.27 -8.73
C ILE A 125 5.59 6.51 -9.79
N LEU A 126 4.38 6.96 -10.12
CA LEU A 126 3.55 6.38 -11.19
C LEU A 126 3.96 6.85 -12.60
N LYS A 127 4.83 7.88 -12.71
CA LYS A 127 5.33 8.37 -13.99
C LYS A 127 5.97 7.26 -14.80
N GLY A 128 5.51 7.11 -16.05
CA GLY A 128 5.98 6.08 -16.98
C GLY A 128 5.59 4.64 -16.61
N ARG A 129 4.67 4.43 -15.67
CA ARG A 129 4.28 3.12 -15.17
C ARG A 129 2.89 2.69 -15.63
N ARG A 130 2.70 1.38 -15.72
CA ARG A 130 1.38 0.77 -15.73
C ARG A 130 0.88 0.69 -14.30
N TRP A 131 -0.37 1.09 -14.08
CA TRP A 131 -0.96 1.10 -12.74
C TRP A 131 -2.47 0.95 -12.79
N THR A 132 -3.08 0.62 -11.67
CA THR A 132 -4.53 0.59 -11.49
C THR A 132 -4.92 1.13 -10.12
N CYS A 133 -6.18 1.50 -9.96
CA CYS A 133 -6.75 1.98 -8.70
C CYS A 133 -8.24 1.65 -8.63
N TYR A 134 -8.93 2.13 -7.60
CA TYR A 134 -10.38 2.06 -7.53
C TYR A 134 -10.98 2.82 -8.74
N PRO A 135 -12.02 2.26 -9.40
CA PRO A 135 -12.61 2.84 -10.59
C PRO A 135 -12.94 4.33 -10.44
N GLU A 136 -12.70 5.11 -11.48
CA GLU A 136 -12.95 6.55 -11.60
C GLU A 136 -12.00 7.46 -10.79
N MET A 137 -11.17 6.91 -9.89
CA MET A 137 -10.26 7.74 -9.10
C MET A 137 -9.10 8.29 -9.93
N GLU A 138 -8.71 7.62 -11.00
CA GLU A 138 -7.69 8.10 -11.93
C GLU A 138 -8.06 9.46 -12.56
N LYS A 139 -9.35 9.77 -12.66
CA LYS A 139 -9.84 11.03 -13.20
C LYS A 139 -9.69 12.23 -12.25
N ASN A 140 -9.46 11.95 -10.96
CA ASN A 140 -9.41 12.96 -9.91
C ASN A 140 -7.97 13.18 -9.36
N VAL A 141 -6.93 12.64 -10.00
CA VAL A 141 -5.55 12.74 -9.54
C VAL A 141 -5.09 14.18 -9.38
N GLU A 142 -5.55 15.12 -10.24
CA GLU A 142 -5.26 16.55 -10.10
C GLU A 142 -5.70 17.09 -8.73
N GLN A 143 -6.88 16.72 -8.28
CA GLN A 143 -7.40 17.11 -6.96
C GLN A 143 -6.58 16.51 -5.82
N TYR A 144 -6.18 15.23 -5.94
CA TYR A 144 -5.41 14.54 -4.89
C TYR A 144 -3.97 15.04 -4.79
N CYS A 145 -3.37 15.45 -5.91
CA CYS A 145 -2.01 15.97 -5.99
C CYS A 145 -1.91 17.47 -5.70
N ALA A 146 -3.03 18.17 -5.55
CA ALA A 146 -3.07 19.63 -5.42
C ALA A 146 -2.07 20.17 -4.38
N GLY A 147 -1.25 21.15 -4.80
CA GLY A 147 -0.25 21.81 -3.97
C GLY A 147 1.11 21.10 -3.86
N GLU A 148 1.29 19.94 -4.48
CA GLU A 148 2.56 19.19 -4.44
C GLU A 148 3.13 18.97 -5.86
N ILE A 149 2.38 18.33 -6.73
CA ILE A 149 2.74 17.99 -8.09
C ILE A 149 1.49 18.05 -8.98
N SER A 150 1.60 18.43 -10.23
CA SER A 150 0.46 18.37 -11.16
C SER A 150 0.15 16.93 -11.57
N ALA A 151 -1.12 16.64 -11.90
CA ALA A 151 -1.48 15.30 -12.40
C ALA A 151 -0.74 14.97 -13.69
N SER A 152 -0.53 15.95 -14.56
CA SER A 152 0.22 15.77 -15.81
C SER A 152 1.68 15.35 -15.56
N GLU A 153 2.30 15.84 -14.51
CA GLU A 153 3.65 15.43 -14.10
C GLU A 153 3.65 14.09 -13.37
N ALA A 154 2.72 13.90 -12.43
CA ALA A 154 2.58 12.68 -11.64
C ALA A 154 2.33 11.43 -12.50
N LEU A 155 1.59 11.60 -13.59
CA LEU A 155 1.16 10.53 -14.50
C LEU A 155 1.81 10.63 -15.89
N GLU A 156 2.84 11.42 -16.06
CA GLU A 156 3.53 11.57 -17.36
C GLU A 156 3.93 10.20 -17.92
N ASN A 157 3.44 9.90 -19.15
CA ASN A 157 3.65 8.63 -19.83
C ASN A 157 3.20 7.38 -19.06
N SER A 158 2.34 7.52 -18.05
CA SER A 158 1.77 6.38 -17.35
C SER A 158 0.58 5.79 -18.11
N VAL A 159 0.25 4.53 -17.84
CA VAL A 159 -0.88 3.82 -18.44
C VAL A 159 -1.78 3.29 -17.33
N HIS A 160 -2.99 3.84 -17.20
CA HIS A 160 -4.00 3.31 -16.28
C HIS A 160 -4.67 2.06 -16.88
N CYS A 161 -4.66 0.95 -16.13
CA CYS A 161 -5.20 -0.35 -16.54
C CYS A 161 -6.48 -0.65 -15.77
N SER A 162 -7.63 -0.22 -16.30
CA SER A 162 -8.93 -0.30 -15.62
C SER A 162 -9.47 -1.72 -15.46
N GLU A 163 -9.09 -2.65 -16.34
CA GLU A 163 -9.68 -4.00 -16.38
C GLU A 163 -8.91 -5.03 -15.55
N ASN A 164 -7.65 -4.78 -15.26
CA ASN A 164 -6.82 -5.73 -14.53
C ASN A 164 -7.07 -5.65 -13.02
N PRO A 165 -7.19 -6.79 -12.32
CA PRO A 165 -7.39 -6.80 -10.88
C PRO A 165 -6.21 -6.19 -10.11
N PHE A 166 -5.02 -6.31 -10.64
CA PHE A 166 -3.79 -5.66 -10.17
C PHE A 166 -2.83 -5.43 -11.36
N GLU A 167 -1.89 -4.52 -11.18
CA GLU A 167 -0.78 -4.25 -12.10
C GLU A 167 0.54 -4.34 -11.35
N THR A 168 1.52 -4.99 -11.99
CA THR A 168 2.90 -5.04 -11.54
C THR A 168 3.78 -4.44 -12.65
N ASP A 169 4.44 -3.33 -12.34
CA ASP A 169 5.39 -2.69 -13.27
C ASP A 169 6.68 -2.35 -12.51
N GLY A 170 7.73 -3.12 -12.79
CA GLY A 170 8.98 -3.03 -12.07
C GLY A 170 8.78 -3.29 -10.58
N ASN A 171 9.07 -2.30 -9.75
CA ASN A 171 8.91 -2.36 -8.31
C ASN A 171 7.63 -1.66 -7.80
N VAL A 172 6.67 -1.33 -8.67
CA VAL A 172 5.37 -0.78 -8.29
C VAL A 172 4.28 -1.82 -8.50
N VAL A 173 3.47 -2.07 -7.47
CA VAL A 173 2.35 -3.01 -7.53
C VAL A 173 1.08 -2.31 -7.06
N THR A 174 0.08 -2.24 -7.91
CA THR A 174 -1.18 -1.56 -7.61
C THR A 174 -2.38 -2.47 -7.83
N SER A 175 -3.48 -2.24 -7.11
CA SER A 175 -4.70 -3.04 -7.24
C SER A 175 -5.96 -2.18 -7.08
N ARG A 176 -7.13 -2.75 -7.43
CA ARG A 176 -8.38 -1.99 -7.61
C ARG A 176 -9.20 -1.80 -6.35
N GLY A 177 -9.23 -2.74 -5.43
CA GLY A 177 -10.07 -2.62 -4.26
C GLY A 177 -10.38 -3.94 -3.56
N VAL A 178 -11.35 -3.93 -2.65
CA VAL A 178 -11.73 -5.05 -1.79
C VAL A 178 -11.86 -6.38 -2.55
N GLY A 179 -12.55 -6.36 -3.69
CA GLY A 179 -12.79 -7.57 -4.50
C GLY A 179 -11.54 -8.17 -5.17
N THR A 180 -10.42 -7.45 -5.16
CA THR A 180 -9.14 -7.90 -5.74
C THR A 180 -8.05 -8.12 -4.69
N ALA A 181 -8.36 -7.93 -3.39
CA ALA A 181 -7.39 -7.97 -2.31
C ALA A 181 -6.66 -9.32 -2.20
N GLU A 182 -7.35 -10.46 -2.41
CA GLU A 182 -6.73 -11.78 -2.39
C GLU A 182 -5.74 -11.99 -3.53
N GLN A 183 -6.13 -11.61 -4.76
CA GLN A 183 -5.26 -11.76 -5.93
C GLN A 183 -4.01 -10.88 -5.80
N PHE A 184 -4.20 -9.66 -5.32
CA PHE A 184 -3.13 -8.73 -5.01
C PHE A 184 -2.21 -9.29 -3.91
N ALA A 185 -2.74 -9.81 -2.82
CA ALA A 185 -1.96 -10.45 -1.76
C ALA A 185 -1.11 -11.62 -2.28
N MET A 186 -1.66 -12.45 -3.16
CA MET A 186 -0.92 -13.55 -3.77
C MET A 186 0.22 -13.05 -4.66
N GLU A 187 0.03 -11.96 -5.37
CA GLU A 187 1.10 -11.34 -6.16
C GLU A 187 2.23 -10.82 -5.25
N LEU A 188 1.90 -10.17 -4.13
CA LEU A 188 2.90 -9.71 -3.15
C LEU A 188 3.67 -10.90 -2.54
N VAL A 189 2.97 -12.00 -2.19
CA VAL A 189 3.62 -13.24 -1.74
C VAL A 189 4.57 -13.76 -2.80
N ARG A 190 4.14 -13.86 -4.07
CA ARG A 190 4.96 -14.34 -5.19
C ARG A 190 6.23 -13.51 -5.37
N LEU A 191 6.12 -12.19 -5.27
CA LEU A 191 7.25 -11.27 -5.45
C LEU A 191 8.26 -11.31 -4.32
N LEU A 192 7.79 -11.52 -3.08
CA LEU A 192 8.66 -11.57 -1.90
C LEU A 192 9.23 -12.97 -1.62
N THR A 193 8.59 -14.00 -2.14
CA THR A 193 9.00 -15.39 -1.96
C THR A 193 9.23 -16.06 -3.32
N ASP A 194 8.25 -16.85 -3.79
CA ASP A 194 8.26 -17.51 -5.10
C ASP A 194 6.85 -17.95 -5.51
N SER A 195 6.72 -18.39 -6.78
CA SER A 195 5.45 -18.84 -7.34
C SER A 195 4.91 -20.12 -6.69
N GLU A 196 5.76 -20.99 -6.17
CA GLU A 196 5.34 -22.24 -5.53
C GLU A 196 4.73 -21.97 -4.16
N THR A 197 5.31 -21.05 -3.39
CA THR A 197 4.77 -20.59 -2.10
C THR A 197 3.39 -19.95 -2.30
N ALA A 198 3.25 -19.03 -3.26
CA ALA A 198 1.97 -18.42 -3.59
C ALA A 198 0.93 -19.47 -4.02
N ARG A 199 1.31 -20.45 -4.86
CA ARG A 199 0.42 -21.54 -5.29
C ARG A 199 -0.04 -22.40 -4.10
N LYS A 200 0.85 -22.77 -3.19
CA LYS A 200 0.52 -23.55 -1.99
C LYS A 200 -0.47 -22.80 -1.09
N LEU A 201 -0.25 -21.50 -0.90
CA LEU A 201 -1.17 -20.66 -0.12
C LEU A 201 -2.56 -20.60 -0.76
N ARG A 202 -2.66 -20.37 -2.08
CA ARG A 202 -3.95 -20.37 -2.79
C ARG A 202 -4.74 -21.66 -2.55
N VAL A 203 -4.07 -22.81 -2.67
CA VAL A 203 -4.70 -24.11 -2.41
C VAL A 203 -5.11 -24.26 -0.95
N GLY A 204 -4.20 -23.92 -0.03
CA GLY A 204 -4.43 -24.09 1.42
C GLY A 204 -5.51 -23.15 1.99
N THR A 205 -5.73 -22.00 1.37
CA THR A 205 -6.77 -21.03 1.75
C THR A 205 -8.07 -21.17 0.93
N VAL A 206 -8.13 -22.15 0.03
CA VAL A 206 -9.30 -22.41 -0.83
C VAL A 206 -9.64 -21.19 -1.71
N GLN A 207 -8.65 -20.42 -2.12
CA GLN A 207 -8.84 -19.26 -2.99
C GLN A 207 -9.34 -19.72 -4.37
N ARG A 208 -10.37 -19.03 -4.89
CA ARG A 208 -11.01 -19.31 -6.20
C ARG A 208 -10.24 -18.69 -7.36
#